data_7ca4e589b7fb2c44ba4d81e01dc1f3cd
#
_entry.id   7ca4e589b7fb2c44ba4d81e01dc1f3cd
#
_cell.length_a   1.000
_cell.length_b   1.000
_cell.length_c   1.000
_cell.angle_alpha   90.00
_cell.angle_beta   90.00
_cell.angle_gamma   90.00
#
_symmetry.space_group_name_H-M   'P 1'
#
loop_
_entity.id
_entity.type
_entity.pdbx_description
1 polymer ?
#
loop_
_entity_poly.entity_id
_entity_poly.type
_entity_poly.pdbx_seq_one_letter_code
_entity_poly.pdbx_strand_id
1 'polypeptide(L)'
;MLESTVDEYNRCALSGQPDPMGKSAELFRPLGPGPYAAVPCHLDSLLFPAPCITLGGLDVDAGQRVLRSDGTCIDGLFAAGRCTAGVTSRSYVSGLSFADCVFSGRTAGRCVTDVMEP
;
A
#
# COMPACT_ATOMS: atom_id res chain seq x y z
N MET A 1 -2.19 -25.74 -17.85
CA MET A 1 -2.45 -25.13 -16.51
C MET A 1 -2.79 -23.64 -16.65
N LEU A 2 -1.93 -22.74 -17.16
CA LEU A 2 -2.26 -21.31 -17.30
C LEU A 2 -3.44 -21.05 -18.26
N GLU A 3 -3.42 -21.66 -19.44
CA GLU A 3 -4.51 -21.55 -20.43
C GLU A 3 -5.85 -21.94 -19.83
N SER A 4 -5.92 -23.11 -19.19
CA SER A 4 -7.15 -23.57 -18.56
C SER A 4 -7.67 -22.63 -17.45
N THR A 5 -6.77 -21.99 -16.73
CA THR A 5 -7.14 -20.98 -15.70
C THR A 5 -7.73 -19.72 -16.36
N VAL A 6 -7.14 -19.25 -17.46
CA VAL A 6 -7.64 -18.10 -18.23
C VAL A 6 -8.99 -18.41 -18.85
N ASP A 7 -9.15 -19.60 -19.42
CA ASP A 7 -10.41 -20.03 -20.03
C ASP A 7 -11.54 -20.13 -18.99
N GLU A 8 -11.26 -20.70 -17.83
CA GLU A 8 -12.24 -20.79 -16.75
C GLU A 8 -12.59 -19.39 -16.20
N TYR A 9 -11.60 -18.52 -15.99
CA TYR A 9 -11.82 -17.14 -15.58
C TYR A 9 -12.74 -16.42 -16.59
N ASN A 10 -12.41 -16.48 -17.87
CA ASN A 10 -13.20 -15.84 -18.91
C ASN A 10 -14.62 -16.43 -19.01
N ARG A 11 -14.75 -17.74 -18.91
CA ARG A 11 -16.05 -18.42 -18.91
C ARG A 11 -16.93 -17.93 -17.76
N CYS A 12 -16.41 -17.85 -16.55
CA CYS A 12 -17.15 -17.35 -15.39
C CYS A 12 -17.52 -15.86 -15.56
N ALA A 13 -16.57 -15.03 -16.00
CA ALA A 13 -16.81 -13.59 -16.22
C ALA A 13 -17.89 -13.32 -17.29
N LEU A 14 -17.92 -14.10 -18.37
CA LEU A 14 -18.90 -13.95 -19.44
C LEU A 14 -20.29 -14.51 -19.08
N SER A 15 -20.34 -15.55 -18.25
CA SER A 15 -21.59 -16.17 -17.81
C SER A 15 -22.22 -15.52 -16.57
N GLY A 16 -21.58 -14.50 -15.99
CA GLY A 16 -22.04 -13.85 -14.76
C GLY A 16 -21.91 -14.72 -13.51
N GLN A 17 -21.14 -15.81 -13.57
CA GLN A 17 -20.82 -16.63 -12.41
C GLN A 17 -19.76 -15.93 -11.54
N PRO A 18 -19.74 -16.17 -10.22
CA PRO A 18 -18.72 -15.61 -9.37
C PRO A 18 -17.32 -16.13 -9.76
N ASP A 19 -16.31 -15.30 -9.54
CA ASP A 19 -14.92 -15.72 -9.73
C ASP A 19 -14.55 -16.82 -8.72
N PRO A 20 -14.01 -17.96 -9.16
CA PRO A 20 -13.57 -19.03 -8.27
C PRO A 20 -12.54 -18.60 -7.21
N MET A 21 -11.78 -17.53 -7.47
CA MET A 21 -10.78 -16.94 -6.56
C MET A 21 -11.33 -15.78 -5.72
N GLY A 22 -12.64 -15.49 -5.80
CA GLY A 22 -13.32 -14.52 -4.94
C GLY A 22 -13.14 -13.05 -5.35
N LYS A 23 -12.81 -12.76 -6.60
CA LYS A 23 -12.75 -11.38 -7.10
C LYS A 23 -14.14 -10.73 -7.07
N SER A 24 -14.22 -9.49 -6.60
CA SER A 24 -15.47 -8.73 -6.56
C SER A 24 -16.11 -8.62 -7.95
N ALA A 25 -17.43 -8.81 -8.04
CA ALA A 25 -18.19 -8.76 -9.29
C ALA A 25 -18.01 -7.42 -10.03
N GLU A 26 -17.83 -6.32 -9.31
CA GLU A 26 -17.59 -5.00 -9.89
C GLU A 26 -16.27 -4.91 -10.68
N LEU A 27 -15.27 -5.71 -10.27
CA LEU A 27 -13.93 -5.75 -10.87
C LEU A 27 -13.76 -6.97 -11.79
N PHE A 28 -14.74 -7.88 -11.82
CA PHE A 28 -14.65 -9.12 -12.56
C PHE A 28 -15.03 -8.89 -14.03
N ARG A 29 -14.02 -8.77 -14.88
CA ARG A 29 -14.16 -8.57 -16.32
C ARG A 29 -13.39 -9.65 -17.07
N PRO A 30 -13.89 -10.15 -18.20
CA PRO A 30 -13.13 -11.10 -19.01
C PRO A 30 -11.85 -10.45 -19.54
N LEU A 31 -10.81 -11.25 -19.63
CA LEU A 31 -9.59 -10.86 -20.33
C LEU A 31 -9.89 -10.81 -21.83
N GLY A 32 -9.41 -9.77 -22.50
CA GLY A 32 -9.55 -9.63 -23.95
C GLY A 32 -8.84 -10.74 -24.72
N PRO A 33 -9.07 -10.83 -26.04
CA PRO A 33 -8.33 -11.79 -26.85
C PRO A 33 -6.83 -11.47 -26.86
N GLY A 34 -6.00 -12.54 -26.81
CA GLY A 34 -4.54 -12.39 -26.90
C GLY A 34 -4.06 -11.71 -28.20
N PRO A 35 -2.76 -11.56 -28.37
CA PRO A 35 -1.72 -12.22 -27.58
C PRO A 35 -1.45 -11.60 -26.20
N TYR A 36 -1.14 -12.43 -25.21
CA TYR A 36 -0.74 -11.99 -23.86
C TYR A 36 0.78 -12.00 -23.72
N ALA A 37 1.29 -11.12 -22.89
CA ALA A 37 2.69 -11.12 -22.48
C ALA A 37 2.83 -11.52 -21.02
N ALA A 38 3.78 -12.39 -20.73
CA ALA A 38 4.17 -12.71 -19.36
C ALA A 38 5.37 -11.85 -18.97
N VAL A 39 5.28 -11.16 -17.83
CA VAL A 39 6.35 -10.34 -17.28
C VAL A 39 6.87 -10.99 -16.00
N PRO A 40 8.18 -11.29 -15.90
CA PRO A 40 8.75 -11.82 -14.68
C PRO A 40 8.77 -10.75 -13.58
N CYS A 41 8.03 -10.99 -12.50
CA CYS A 41 7.89 -10.09 -11.35
C CYS A 41 8.58 -10.69 -10.11
N HIS A 42 9.87 -10.95 -10.16
CA HIS A 42 10.66 -11.40 -9.02
C HIS A 42 11.70 -10.35 -8.62
N LEU A 43 12.26 -10.48 -7.40
CA LEU A 43 13.12 -9.43 -6.80
C LEU A 43 14.35 -9.06 -7.62
N ASP A 44 14.91 -10.02 -8.34
CA ASP A 44 16.10 -9.88 -9.19
C ASP A 44 15.75 -9.69 -10.69
N SER A 45 14.49 -9.41 -11.00
CA SER A 45 14.11 -9.07 -12.37
C SER A 45 14.66 -7.70 -12.78
N LEU A 46 15.44 -7.68 -13.86
CA LEU A 46 15.98 -6.43 -14.42
C LEU A 46 14.92 -5.62 -15.17
N LEU A 47 13.90 -6.29 -15.73
CA LEU A 47 12.87 -5.62 -16.53
C LEU A 47 11.72 -5.09 -15.68
N PHE A 48 11.35 -5.81 -14.62
CA PHE A 48 10.28 -5.44 -13.71
C PHE A 48 10.63 -5.89 -12.29
N PRO A 49 11.46 -5.12 -11.58
CA PRO A 49 11.74 -5.43 -10.19
C PRO A 49 10.44 -5.31 -9.39
N ALA A 50 10.12 -6.35 -8.61
CA ALA A 50 8.97 -6.35 -7.69
C ALA A 50 9.39 -5.75 -6.34
N PRO A 51 9.35 -4.41 -6.15
CA PRO A 51 9.80 -3.79 -4.93
C PRO A 51 8.87 -4.19 -3.77
N CYS A 52 9.46 -4.67 -2.69
CA CYS A 52 8.74 -4.90 -1.45
C CYS A 52 8.50 -3.58 -0.75
N ILE A 53 7.26 -3.33 -0.34
CA ILE A 53 6.87 -2.15 0.42
C ILE A 53 6.43 -2.63 1.81
N THR A 54 7.12 -2.18 2.85
CA THR A 54 6.71 -2.44 4.23
C THR A 54 5.43 -1.67 4.53
N LEU A 55 4.42 -2.35 5.04
CA LEU A 55 3.22 -1.75 5.61
C LEU A 55 3.42 -1.68 7.13
N GLY A 56 3.05 -0.56 7.74
CA GLY A 56 3.31 -0.30 9.16
C GLY A 56 4.61 0.48 9.37
N GLY A 57 4.97 0.69 10.64
CA GLY A 57 6.12 1.50 11.04
C GLY A 57 6.02 1.93 12.50
N LEU A 58 6.65 3.04 12.85
CA LEU A 58 6.57 3.63 14.17
C LEU A 58 5.17 4.16 14.46
N ASP A 59 4.67 3.90 15.63
CA ASP A 59 3.41 4.47 16.10
C ASP A 59 3.62 5.94 16.47
N VAL A 60 2.70 6.81 16.04
CA VAL A 60 2.80 8.25 16.23
C VAL A 60 1.46 8.86 16.63
N ASP A 61 1.50 9.96 17.37
CA ASP A 61 0.32 10.75 17.67
C ASP A 61 -0.08 11.68 16.50
N ALA A 62 -1.13 12.48 16.68
CA ALA A 62 -1.60 13.44 15.68
C ALA A 62 -0.57 14.52 15.31
N GLY A 63 0.40 14.77 16.17
CA GLY A 63 1.53 15.71 15.94
C GLY A 63 2.75 15.03 15.33
N GLN A 64 2.66 13.73 15.00
CA GLN A 64 3.76 12.92 14.46
C GLN A 64 4.90 12.68 15.46
N ARG A 65 4.62 12.79 16.78
CA ARG A 65 5.56 12.38 17.84
C ARG A 65 5.51 10.87 17.99
N VAL A 66 6.67 10.24 18.07
CA VAL A 66 6.77 8.78 18.20
C VAL A 66 6.29 8.35 19.59
N LEU A 67 5.46 7.32 19.62
CA LEU A 67 4.90 6.75 20.84
C LEU A 67 5.68 5.53 21.30
N ARG A 68 5.78 5.38 22.63
CA ARG A 68 6.19 4.13 23.28
C ARG A 68 5.02 3.15 23.33
N SER A 69 5.28 1.92 23.68
CA SER A 69 4.26 0.87 23.84
C SER A 69 3.21 1.16 24.92
N ASP A 70 3.50 2.06 25.86
CA ASP A 70 2.57 2.54 26.90
C ASP A 70 1.74 3.75 26.45
N GLY A 71 1.91 4.22 25.21
CA GLY A 71 1.22 5.36 24.62
C GLY A 71 1.84 6.72 24.96
N THR A 72 2.94 6.77 25.69
CA THR A 72 3.64 8.03 25.99
C THR A 72 4.55 8.44 24.82
N CYS A 73 4.71 9.75 24.60
CA CYS A 73 5.61 10.25 23.56
C CYS A 73 7.08 10.07 23.94
N ILE A 74 7.93 9.86 22.95
CA ILE A 74 9.38 9.96 23.08
C ILE A 74 9.77 11.41 22.78
N ASP A 75 10.30 12.10 23.79
CA ASP A 75 10.66 13.51 23.65
C ASP A 75 11.69 13.74 22.53
N GLY A 76 11.42 14.74 21.69
CA GLY A 76 12.29 15.12 20.59
C GLY A 76 12.30 14.14 19.39
N LEU A 77 11.54 13.05 19.43
CA LEU A 77 11.49 12.09 18.34
C LEU A 77 10.18 12.20 17.54
N PHE A 78 10.35 12.48 16.25
CA PHE A 78 9.25 12.58 15.30
C PHE A 78 9.46 11.60 14.16
N ALA A 79 8.37 11.11 13.56
CA ALA A 79 8.42 10.28 12.36
C ALA A 79 7.26 10.62 11.44
N ALA A 80 7.50 10.50 10.12
CA ALA A 80 6.50 10.85 9.11
C ALA A 80 6.56 9.92 7.91
N GLY A 81 5.46 9.85 7.15
CA GLY A 81 5.38 9.09 5.91
C GLY A 81 5.58 7.60 6.12
N ARG A 82 6.33 6.98 5.22
CA ARG A 82 6.52 5.52 5.20
C ARG A 82 7.27 4.93 6.42
N CYS A 83 7.85 5.78 7.27
CA CYS A 83 8.46 5.33 8.52
C CYS A 83 7.42 5.11 9.64
N THR A 84 6.18 5.52 9.44
CA THR A 84 5.11 5.46 10.43
C THR A 84 4.06 4.40 10.10
N ALA A 85 3.31 3.98 11.10
CA ALA A 85 2.08 3.22 10.96
C ALA A 85 0.93 4.14 10.50
N GLY A 86 1.12 4.79 9.33
CA GLY A 86 0.18 5.75 8.76
C GLY A 86 -1.07 5.14 8.16
N VAL A 87 -1.78 5.92 7.35
CA VAL A 87 -3.08 5.55 6.75
C VAL A 87 -3.02 4.31 5.85
N THR A 88 -1.83 3.93 5.36
CA THR A 88 -1.62 2.75 4.51
C THR A 88 -1.11 1.53 5.28
N SER A 89 -1.06 1.57 6.61
CA SER A 89 -0.46 0.49 7.43
C SER A 89 -1.20 -0.84 7.35
N ARG A 90 -2.48 -0.85 7.02
CA ARG A 90 -3.30 -2.08 6.93
C ARG A 90 -3.47 -2.61 5.50
N SER A 91 -3.35 -1.74 4.49
CA SER A 91 -3.43 -2.13 3.09
C SER A 91 -2.77 -1.09 2.20
N TYR A 92 -2.18 -1.55 1.09
CA TYR A 92 -1.58 -0.65 0.12
C TYR A 92 -2.66 0.00 -0.75
N VAL A 93 -2.61 1.34 -0.84
CA VAL A 93 -3.42 2.10 -1.79
C VAL A 93 -2.49 2.94 -2.65
N SER A 94 -2.53 2.73 -3.97
CA SER A 94 -1.65 3.42 -4.92
C SER A 94 -1.84 4.94 -4.84
N GLY A 95 -0.73 5.67 -4.75
CA GLY A 95 -0.71 7.14 -4.61
C GLY A 95 -0.89 7.66 -3.18
N LEU A 96 -1.57 6.93 -2.30
CA LEU A 96 -1.84 7.39 -0.94
C LEU A 96 -0.56 7.53 -0.10
N SER A 97 0.45 6.68 -0.34
CA SER A 97 1.75 6.80 0.35
C SER A 97 2.43 8.14 0.10
N PHE A 98 2.33 8.68 -1.11
CA PHE A 98 2.91 9.99 -1.42
C PHE A 98 2.14 11.13 -0.70
N ALA A 99 0.82 11.07 -0.72
CA ALA A 99 -0.02 12.03 -0.02
C ALA A 99 0.23 12.01 1.50
N ASP A 100 0.38 10.81 2.07
CA ASP A 100 0.72 10.61 3.48
C ASP A 100 2.10 11.20 3.82
N CYS A 101 3.12 10.97 2.99
CA CYS A 101 4.45 11.56 3.18
C CYS A 101 4.40 13.09 3.22
N VAL A 102 3.64 13.72 2.33
CA VAL A 102 3.51 15.19 2.29
C VAL A 102 2.74 15.71 3.50
N PHE A 103 1.62 15.09 3.82
CA PHE A 103 0.77 15.51 4.94
C PHE A 103 1.47 15.34 6.28
N SER A 104 1.96 14.14 6.58
CA SER A 104 2.60 13.82 7.86
C SER A 104 3.94 14.56 8.01
N GLY A 105 4.73 14.71 6.94
CA GLY A 105 5.96 15.49 6.96
C GLY A 105 5.72 16.97 7.28
N ARG A 106 4.68 17.58 6.71
CA ARG A 106 4.29 18.96 7.06
C ARG A 106 3.80 19.09 8.49
N THR A 107 3.05 18.11 8.97
CA THR A 107 2.56 18.09 10.36
C THR A 107 3.73 17.96 11.34
N ALA A 108 4.63 17.03 11.11
CA ALA A 108 5.84 16.87 11.92
C ALA A 108 6.67 18.17 11.94
N GLY A 109 6.90 18.78 10.78
CA GLY A 109 7.68 20.02 10.68
C GLY A 109 7.08 21.17 11.49
N ARG A 110 5.75 21.33 11.49
CA ARG A 110 5.07 22.33 12.32
C ARG A 110 5.22 22.04 13.81
N CYS A 111 4.97 20.79 14.21
CA CYS A 111 5.05 20.42 15.61
C CYS A 111 6.49 20.52 16.17
N VAL A 112 7.51 20.29 15.36
CA VAL A 112 8.91 20.51 15.77
C VAL A 112 9.15 21.99 16.06
N THR A 113 8.68 22.89 15.22
CA THR A 113 8.86 24.35 15.43
C THR A 113 8.13 24.83 16.69
N ASP A 114 6.90 24.36 16.92
CA ASP A 114 6.10 24.72 18.09
C ASP A 114 6.74 24.24 19.42
N VAL A 115 7.47 23.13 19.39
CA VAL A 115 8.20 22.60 20.57
C VAL A 115 9.53 23.32 20.81
N MET A 116 10.11 23.90 19.76
CA MET A 116 11.41 24.59 19.82
C MET A 116 11.31 26.11 20.09
N GLU A 117 10.10 26.67 20.00
CA GLU A 117 9.89 28.05 20.43
C GLU A 117 9.80 28.11 21.98
N PRO A 118 10.65 28.89 22.66
CA PRO A 118 10.71 28.97 24.12
C PRO A 118 9.50 29.70 24.72
#